data_4cd6e6a87f42349e48b18ea864982290
#
_entry.id   4cd6e6a87f42349e48b18ea864982290
#
_cell.length_a   1.000
_cell.length_b   1.000
_cell.length_c   1.000
_cell.angle_alpha   90.00
_cell.angle_beta   90.00
_cell.angle_gamma   90.00
#
_symmetry.space_group_name_H-M   'P 1'
#
loop_
_entity.id
_entity.type
_entity.pdbx_description
1 polymer ?
#
loop_
_entity_poly.entity_id
_entity_poly.type
_entity_poly.pdbx_seq_one_letter_code
_entity_poly.pdbx_strand_id
1 'polypeptide(L)'
;MKINLRILALVSLAVLSFSACVKKDFDAPPDQSSIDPKLACNKTIAQIKALYNSATAVRIDSDYTVYGIVTADDKSGNFYKQIVIQDSTAGLAVLIDNTSLFNEYPVGRKVYIKLKGLYMSKYAATPQLGYLPDATGSISNIPGSLVGNFIVKANYPNTVVPETVTLTQLTNTATFSYYVNRLVTINEAEFAASDMGKPYADPASIASGTSRNIEECSSTKTIQLRSSGYANFQPLLTPTGKGKITGIFTLYNSTPQLVIRDTNDVKLAGLRCNGSTGIIPIVSIDSIRKLGIGIKLGEYKIKGIVISSADSGNLSKGNMVIQDGNKGITVYLGATTVVPYKPGDSVIVDITGDSLINYKGTTELKGATLSSVTKVGTGTIIPKVLTIAQLNANFANYEATLVQVLNASVTGGGTYSGSKTLTDASGTMTLYTSTTASFANLNVPTTAKSYTGIASYFNTTTQLQIRYPSLDVQ
;
A
#
# COMPACT_ATOMS: atom_id res chain seq x y z
N MET A 1 4.29 -58.38 19.55
CA MET A 1 4.02 -57.21 20.38
C MET A 1 2.50 -57.08 20.51
N LYS A 2 1.92 -57.52 21.66
CA LYS A 2 0.46 -57.50 21.89
C LYS A 2 0.10 -56.10 22.40
N ILE A 3 -0.48 -55.27 21.54
CA ILE A 3 -1.02 -53.97 21.95
C ILE A 3 -2.27 -54.24 22.83
N ASN A 4 -2.19 -53.73 24.07
CA ASN A 4 -3.24 -53.92 25.06
C ASN A 4 -4.55 -53.23 24.63
N LEU A 5 -5.57 -53.99 24.29
CA LEU A 5 -6.92 -53.54 23.85
C LEU A 5 -7.53 -52.50 24.81
N ARG A 6 -7.15 -52.53 26.10
CA ARG A 6 -7.59 -51.56 27.14
C ARG A 6 -7.02 -50.19 26.95
N ILE A 7 -5.81 -50.04 26.40
CA ILE A 7 -5.19 -48.74 26.11
C ILE A 7 -5.80 -48.12 24.88
N LEU A 8 -6.16 -48.95 23.87
CA LEU A 8 -6.85 -48.45 22.66
C LEU A 8 -8.27 -47.96 22.98
N ALA A 9 -8.97 -48.60 23.91
CA ALA A 9 -10.30 -48.16 24.35
C ALA A 9 -10.27 -46.88 25.17
N LEU A 10 -9.23 -46.65 25.99
CA LEU A 10 -9.06 -45.42 26.74
C LEU A 10 -8.65 -44.24 25.86
N VAL A 11 -7.85 -44.47 24.81
CA VAL A 11 -7.47 -43.41 23.85
C VAL A 11 -8.66 -43.02 22.95
N SER A 12 -9.51 -43.99 22.53
CA SER A 12 -10.71 -43.70 21.76
C SER A 12 -11.78 -42.95 22.57
N LEU A 13 -11.88 -43.23 23.89
CA LEU A 13 -12.82 -42.52 24.78
C LEU A 13 -12.34 -41.08 25.06
N ALA A 14 -11.02 -40.83 25.12
CA ALA A 14 -10.46 -39.51 25.30
C ALA A 14 -10.58 -38.64 24.03
N VAL A 15 -10.56 -39.23 22.83
CA VAL A 15 -10.76 -38.50 21.56
C VAL A 15 -12.23 -38.11 21.35
N LEU A 16 -13.17 -38.89 21.88
CA LEU A 16 -14.60 -38.59 21.80
C LEU A 16 -15.06 -37.49 22.78
N SER A 17 -14.28 -37.20 23.83
CA SER A 17 -14.63 -36.13 24.78
C SER A 17 -14.19 -34.70 24.30
N PHE A 18 -13.43 -34.59 23.22
CA PHE A 18 -13.09 -33.29 22.62
C PHE A 18 -14.02 -32.82 21.49
N SER A 19 -15.01 -33.64 21.10
CA SER A 19 -16.08 -33.19 20.22
C SER A 19 -17.29 -32.63 21.01
N ALA A 20 -17.02 -31.88 22.07
CA ALA A 20 -18.02 -30.98 22.62
C ALA A 20 -18.40 -29.98 21.53
N CYS A 21 -19.56 -30.09 20.97
CA CYS A 21 -20.15 -29.11 20.08
C CYS A 21 -20.06 -27.73 20.76
N VAL A 22 -19.06 -26.93 20.43
CA VAL A 22 -19.11 -25.52 20.72
C VAL A 22 -20.29 -24.98 19.92
N LYS A 23 -21.40 -24.69 20.63
CA LYS A 23 -22.55 -24.06 20.03
C LYS A 23 -22.03 -22.82 19.27
N LYS A 24 -22.03 -22.87 17.94
CA LYS A 24 -21.61 -21.74 17.10
C LYS A 24 -22.67 -20.64 17.06
N ASP A 25 -23.87 -20.96 17.49
CA ASP A 25 -24.96 -20.00 17.58
C ASP A 25 -24.99 -19.49 19.01
N PHE A 26 -24.43 -18.33 19.23
CA PHE A 26 -24.68 -17.59 20.48
C PHE A 26 -26.08 -17.03 20.42
N ASP A 27 -26.80 -17.10 21.54
CA ASP A 27 -28.06 -16.40 21.67
C ASP A 27 -27.89 -14.93 21.30
N ALA A 28 -28.85 -14.38 20.54
CA ALA A 28 -28.82 -12.95 20.24
C ALA A 28 -28.72 -12.17 21.56
N PRO A 29 -27.86 -11.10 21.61
CA PRO A 29 -27.76 -10.28 22.80
C PRO A 29 -29.20 -9.86 23.26
N PRO A 30 -29.46 -9.79 24.57
CA PRO A 30 -30.78 -9.37 25.05
C PRO A 30 -31.18 -8.04 24.38
N ASP A 31 -32.42 -8.03 23.88
CA ASP A 31 -32.98 -6.78 23.31
C ASP A 31 -33.03 -5.71 24.41
N GLN A 32 -32.20 -4.68 24.25
CA GLN A 32 -32.13 -3.54 25.18
C GLN A 32 -32.90 -2.33 24.65
N SER A 33 -33.72 -2.51 23.61
CA SER A 33 -34.51 -1.43 23.01
C SER A 33 -35.51 -0.81 23.97
N SER A 34 -35.96 -1.57 24.99
CA SER A 34 -36.88 -1.09 26.03
C SER A 34 -36.20 -0.29 27.15
N ILE A 35 -34.86 -0.31 27.24
CA ILE A 35 -34.12 0.34 28.32
C ILE A 35 -33.67 1.73 27.89
N ASP A 36 -34.60 2.68 27.86
CA ASP A 36 -34.30 4.10 27.66
C ASP A 36 -34.77 4.88 28.88
N PRO A 37 -33.85 5.45 29.71
CA PRO A 37 -34.20 6.23 30.89
C PRO A 37 -34.89 7.56 30.53
N LYS A 38 -34.94 7.94 29.26
CA LYS A 38 -35.62 9.14 28.73
C LYS A 38 -35.24 10.40 29.49
N LEU A 39 -33.93 10.62 29.72
CA LEU A 39 -33.46 11.85 30.38
C LEU A 39 -33.84 13.06 29.54
N ALA A 40 -34.25 14.13 30.24
CA ALA A 40 -34.54 15.41 29.60
C ALA A 40 -33.25 16.01 29.05
N CYS A 41 -33.19 16.24 27.74
CA CYS A 41 -32.08 16.95 27.10
C CYS A 41 -32.49 18.40 26.86
N ASN A 42 -31.67 19.31 27.28
CA ASN A 42 -31.91 20.78 27.14
C ASN A 42 -31.01 21.46 26.14
N LYS A 43 -30.11 20.68 25.50
CA LYS A 43 -29.24 21.12 24.40
C LYS A 43 -29.09 20.01 23.34
N THR A 44 -28.82 20.43 22.11
CA THR A 44 -28.35 19.55 21.04
C THR A 44 -26.82 19.56 20.95
N ILE A 45 -26.23 18.57 20.28
CA ILE A 45 -24.79 18.54 20.04
C ILE A 45 -24.34 19.78 19.26
N ALA A 46 -25.10 20.23 18.25
CA ALA A 46 -24.77 21.43 17.50
C ALA A 46 -24.74 22.70 18.38
N GLN A 47 -25.70 22.83 19.31
CA GLN A 47 -25.73 23.94 20.24
C GLN A 47 -24.52 23.94 21.18
N ILE A 48 -24.13 22.80 21.69
CA ILE A 48 -22.93 22.68 22.53
C ILE A 48 -21.66 23.03 21.73
N LYS A 49 -21.51 22.51 20.52
CA LYS A 49 -20.38 22.86 19.64
C LYS A 49 -20.31 24.34 19.31
N ALA A 50 -21.44 25.01 19.18
CA ALA A 50 -21.51 26.46 18.93
C ALA A 50 -21.13 27.28 20.18
N LEU A 51 -21.65 26.90 21.37
CA LEU A 51 -21.37 27.58 22.63
C LEU A 51 -19.91 27.46 23.06
N TYR A 52 -19.26 26.35 22.79
CA TYR A 52 -17.89 26.03 23.24
C TYR A 52 -16.94 25.88 22.04
N ASN A 53 -17.05 26.75 21.06
CA ASN A 53 -16.20 26.75 19.86
C ASN A 53 -14.83 27.41 20.16
N SER A 54 -14.03 26.80 21.01
CA SER A 54 -12.70 27.27 21.37
C SER A 54 -11.61 26.28 20.99
N ALA A 55 -10.42 26.78 20.68
CA ALA A 55 -9.21 25.96 20.52
C ALA A 55 -8.60 25.55 21.87
N THR A 56 -8.84 26.34 22.91
CA THR A 56 -8.40 26.03 24.29
C THR A 56 -9.52 25.32 25.05
N ALA A 57 -9.14 24.58 26.09
CA ALA A 57 -10.08 23.86 26.93
C ALA A 57 -11.02 24.84 27.68
N VAL A 58 -12.33 24.67 27.50
CA VAL A 58 -13.35 25.48 28.20
C VAL A 58 -14.24 24.53 29.00
N ARG A 59 -14.37 24.83 30.31
CA ARG A 59 -15.24 24.09 31.21
C ARG A 59 -16.71 24.38 30.93
N ILE A 60 -17.55 23.35 31.03
CA ILE A 60 -19.01 23.47 30.95
C ILE A 60 -19.55 23.57 32.40
N ASP A 61 -19.96 24.76 32.80
CA ASP A 61 -20.48 24.99 34.16
C ASP A 61 -22.00 24.87 34.24
N SER A 62 -22.69 25.00 33.12
CA SER A 62 -24.14 24.88 33.04
C SER A 62 -24.59 23.40 33.10
N ASP A 63 -25.74 23.16 33.68
CA ASP A 63 -26.36 21.84 33.78
C ASP A 63 -27.02 21.48 32.45
N TYR A 64 -26.17 21.17 31.45
CA TYR A 64 -26.59 20.74 30.13
C TYR A 64 -26.55 19.21 30.02
N THR A 65 -27.57 18.68 29.36
CA THR A 65 -27.64 17.26 28.96
C THR A 65 -27.93 17.17 27.49
N VAL A 66 -27.14 16.35 26.78
CA VAL A 66 -27.33 15.98 25.39
C VAL A 66 -27.55 14.49 25.26
N TYR A 67 -28.09 14.03 24.15
CA TYR A 67 -28.03 12.62 23.77
C TYR A 67 -27.36 12.46 22.43
N GLY A 68 -26.92 11.25 22.15
CA GLY A 68 -26.43 10.84 20.84
C GLY A 68 -26.43 9.34 20.70
N ILE A 69 -26.36 8.88 19.47
CA ILE A 69 -26.13 7.46 19.16
C ILE A 69 -24.66 7.31 18.82
N VAL A 70 -24.02 6.30 19.38
CA VAL A 70 -22.61 5.97 19.11
C VAL A 70 -22.47 5.58 17.64
N THR A 71 -21.65 6.32 16.90
CA THR A 71 -21.38 6.11 15.48
C THR A 71 -20.00 5.51 15.23
N ALA A 72 -19.07 5.64 16.20
CA ALA A 72 -17.78 4.93 16.20
C ALA A 72 -17.35 4.60 17.62
N ASP A 73 -16.67 3.46 17.76
CA ASP A 73 -16.09 2.95 18.99
C ASP A 73 -14.65 2.48 18.77
N ASP A 74 -14.03 1.91 19.82
CA ASP A 74 -12.62 1.48 19.78
C ASP A 74 -12.40 0.02 19.35
N LYS A 75 -13.42 -0.68 18.86
CA LYS A 75 -13.38 -2.12 18.55
C LYS A 75 -12.29 -2.50 17.55
N SER A 76 -12.09 -1.69 16.53
CA SER A 76 -11.07 -1.94 15.49
C SER A 76 -9.67 -1.45 15.87
N GLY A 77 -9.55 -0.61 16.91
CA GLY A 77 -8.30 0.09 17.24
C GLY A 77 -7.99 1.31 16.36
N ASN A 78 -8.90 1.67 15.43
CA ASN A 78 -8.74 2.90 14.65
C ASN A 78 -9.15 4.15 15.44
N PHE A 79 -10.03 3.99 16.40
CA PHE A 79 -10.33 4.94 17.46
C PHE A 79 -9.73 4.41 18.78
N TYR A 80 -9.13 5.26 19.56
CA TYR A 80 -8.49 4.84 20.80
C TYR A 80 -8.96 5.68 21.96
N LYS A 81 -9.49 5.03 23.02
CA LYS A 81 -10.01 5.69 24.23
C LYS A 81 -11.04 6.78 23.93
N GLN A 82 -11.84 6.60 22.90
CA GLN A 82 -12.91 7.52 22.51
C GLN A 82 -14.08 6.81 21.85
N ILE A 83 -15.23 7.40 21.97
CA ILE A 83 -16.40 7.11 21.15
C ILE A 83 -16.78 8.36 20.37
N VAL A 84 -17.43 8.19 19.22
CA VAL A 84 -18.09 9.29 18.51
C VAL A 84 -19.59 9.11 18.63
N ILE A 85 -20.28 10.14 19.05
CA ILE A 85 -21.74 10.15 19.14
C ILE A 85 -22.32 11.15 18.14
N GLN A 86 -23.54 10.90 17.68
CA GLN A 86 -24.23 11.78 16.76
C GLN A 86 -25.73 11.87 17.13
N ASP A 87 -26.26 13.10 17.11
CA ASP A 87 -27.70 13.34 17.08
C ASP A 87 -28.12 13.83 15.67
N SER A 88 -29.36 14.27 15.48
CA SER A 88 -29.85 14.81 14.22
C SER A 88 -29.12 16.08 13.80
N THR A 89 -28.47 16.79 14.73
CA THR A 89 -27.90 18.13 14.52
C THR A 89 -26.40 18.12 14.28
N ALA A 90 -25.62 17.23 14.93
CA ALA A 90 -24.17 17.18 14.79
C ALA A 90 -23.57 15.86 15.34
N GLY A 91 -22.27 15.66 15.10
CA GLY A 91 -21.45 14.64 15.75
C GLY A 91 -20.47 15.23 16.76
N LEU A 92 -20.03 14.42 17.74
CA LEU A 92 -19.08 14.83 18.78
C LEU A 92 -18.22 13.65 19.22
N ALA A 93 -16.90 13.84 19.25
CA ALA A 93 -15.98 12.88 19.86
C ALA A 93 -15.97 13.03 21.38
N VAL A 94 -16.02 11.93 22.11
CA VAL A 94 -16.03 11.89 23.59
C VAL A 94 -14.85 11.03 24.02
N LEU A 95 -13.92 11.63 24.77
CA LEU A 95 -12.70 11.01 25.25
C LEU A 95 -12.95 10.30 26.57
N ILE A 96 -12.61 9.01 26.67
CA ILE A 96 -12.86 8.17 27.84
C ILE A 96 -11.60 7.39 28.15
N ASP A 97 -11.09 7.49 29.40
CA ASP A 97 -9.91 6.76 29.83
C ASP A 97 -10.27 5.32 30.23
N ASN A 98 -10.67 4.56 29.21
CA ASN A 98 -10.89 3.13 29.28
C ASN A 98 -10.60 2.49 27.93
N THR A 99 -10.40 1.19 27.91
CA THR A 99 -10.23 0.37 26.70
C THR A 99 -11.41 -0.57 26.53
N SER A 100 -11.58 -1.10 25.33
CA SER A 100 -12.72 -1.97 25.00
C SER A 100 -14.07 -1.29 25.24
N LEU A 101 -14.14 0.00 24.92
CA LEU A 101 -15.36 0.82 25.05
C LEU A 101 -16.53 0.24 24.27
N PHE A 102 -16.24 -0.49 23.19
CA PHE A 102 -17.26 -1.17 22.38
C PHE A 102 -18.12 -2.18 23.16
N ASN A 103 -17.67 -2.70 24.33
CA ASN A 103 -18.47 -3.58 25.17
C ASN A 103 -19.59 -2.81 25.86
N GLU A 104 -19.34 -1.57 26.27
CA GLU A 104 -20.27 -0.73 27.02
C GLU A 104 -21.02 0.25 26.09
N TYR A 105 -20.32 0.75 25.09
CA TYR A 105 -20.76 1.79 24.16
C TYR A 105 -20.58 1.36 22.69
N PRO A 106 -21.13 0.19 22.27
CA PRO A 106 -21.01 -0.26 20.88
C PRO A 106 -21.69 0.73 19.92
N VAL A 107 -21.24 0.73 18.66
CA VAL A 107 -21.93 1.46 17.58
C VAL A 107 -23.42 1.09 17.59
N GLY A 108 -24.28 2.10 17.61
CA GLY A 108 -25.73 1.96 17.73
C GLY A 108 -26.27 2.11 19.17
N ARG A 109 -25.41 2.20 20.19
CA ARG A 109 -25.85 2.50 21.54
C ARG A 109 -26.30 3.97 21.64
N LYS A 110 -27.53 4.22 22.14
CA LYS A 110 -27.93 5.56 22.56
C LYS A 110 -27.30 5.88 23.93
N VAL A 111 -26.79 7.06 24.08
CA VAL A 111 -26.22 7.57 25.34
C VAL A 111 -26.73 8.96 25.63
N TYR A 112 -26.89 9.28 26.91
CA TYR A 112 -27.08 10.63 27.41
C TYR A 112 -25.80 11.10 28.06
N ILE A 113 -25.41 12.34 27.84
CA ILE A 113 -24.22 12.92 28.47
C ILE A 113 -24.61 14.15 29.28
N LYS A 114 -24.35 14.08 30.58
CA LYS A 114 -24.43 15.21 31.51
C LYS A 114 -23.12 15.97 31.43
N LEU A 115 -23.19 17.20 30.95
CA LEU A 115 -22.00 17.95 30.52
C LEU A 115 -21.35 18.78 31.63
N LYS A 116 -22.07 19.09 32.71
CA LYS A 116 -21.57 19.95 33.81
C LYS A 116 -20.30 19.36 34.42
N GLY A 117 -19.23 20.14 34.40
CA GLY A 117 -17.91 19.76 34.91
C GLY A 117 -16.99 19.11 33.86
N LEU A 118 -17.50 18.77 32.68
CA LEU A 118 -16.68 18.35 31.53
C LEU A 118 -16.10 19.58 30.81
N TYR A 119 -15.17 19.30 29.90
CA TYR A 119 -14.48 20.32 29.11
C TYR A 119 -14.66 20.05 27.61
N MET A 120 -14.85 21.13 26.86
CA MET A 120 -14.79 21.11 25.39
C MET A 120 -13.47 21.72 24.93
N SER A 121 -12.88 21.13 23.91
CA SER A 121 -11.70 21.64 23.21
C SER A 121 -11.68 21.15 21.79
N LYS A 122 -10.63 21.46 21.04
CA LYS A 122 -10.35 20.92 19.72
C LYS A 122 -8.96 20.28 19.68
N TYR A 123 -8.89 19.10 19.13
CA TYR A 123 -7.61 18.52 18.70
C TYR A 123 -7.45 18.71 17.19
N ALA A 124 -6.43 19.46 16.78
CA ALA A 124 -6.16 19.72 15.36
C ALA A 124 -7.44 20.10 14.57
N ALA A 125 -8.25 21.05 15.10
CA ALA A 125 -9.53 21.55 14.60
C ALA A 125 -10.74 20.61 14.77
N THR A 126 -10.58 19.37 15.20
CA THR A 126 -11.71 18.45 15.50
C THR A 126 -12.23 18.68 16.92
N PRO A 127 -13.51 19.06 17.13
CA PRO A 127 -14.08 19.23 18.47
C PRO A 127 -14.14 17.94 19.26
N GLN A 128 -13.78 18.03 20.55
CA GLN A 128 -13.77 16.90 21.48
C GLN A 128 -14.33 17.31 22.85
N LEU A 129 -15.02 16.38 23.50
CA LEU A 129 -15.47 16.45 24.87
C LEU A 129 -14.59 15.57 25.73
N GLY A 130 -14.10 16.07 26.85
CA GLY A 130 -13.24 15.32 27.77
C GLY A 130 -13.28 15.86 29.18
N TYR A 131 -12.21 15.67 29.92
CA TYR A 131 -12.09 16.04 31.33
C TYR A 131 -11.06 17.16 31.52
N LEU A 132 -10.57 17.33 32.73
CA LEU A 132 -9.64 18.39 33.12
C LEU A 132 -8.49 18.53 32.10
N PRO A 133 -8.10 19.76 31.74
CA PRO A 133 -6.93 19.95 30.91
C PRO A 133 -5.65 19.52 31.65
N ASP A 134 -4.71 19.01 30.88
CA ASP A 134 -3.37 18.71 31.35
C ASP A 134 -2.47 19.97 31.40
N ALA A 135 -1.21 19.80 31.74
CA ALA A 135 -0.26 20.91 31.85
C ALA A 135 0.00 21.62 30.49
N THR A 136 -0.36 20.99 29.35
CA THR A 136 -0.25 21.59 28.02
C THR A 136 -1.50 22.36 27.61
N GLY A 137 -2.57 22.33 28.41
CA GLY A 137 -3.87 22.90 28.10
C GLY A 137 -4.75 22.01 27.20
N SER A 138 -4.31 20.79 26.89
CA SER A 138 -5.10 19.79 26.18
C SER A 138 -6.05 19.08 27.15
N ILE A 139 -7.29 18.81 26.72
CA ILE A 139 -8.24 18.07 27.55
C ILE A 139 -7.78 16.61 27.72
N SER A 140 -7.91 16.09 28.93
CA SER A 140 -7.71 14.68 29.21
C SER A 140 -8.96 13.85 28.93
N ASN A 141 -8.81 12.54 28.92
CA ASN A 141 -9.94 11.63 28.86
C ASN A 141 -10.73 11.63 30.17
N ILE A 142 -12.04 11.40 30.11
CA ILE A 142 -12.88 11.20 31.30
C ILE A 142 -12.38 9.94 32.02
N PRO A 143 -11.94 10.04 33.29
CA PRO A 143 -11.45 8.89 34.03
C PRO A 143 -12.49 7.77 34.08
N GLY A 144 -12.05 6.51 33.86
CA GLY A 144 -12.96 5.35 33.80
C GLY A 144 -13.87 5.22 35.03
N SER A 145 -13.35 5.55 36.22
CA SER A 145 -14.14 5.56 37.48
C SER A 145 -15.21 6.63 37.55
N LEU A 146 -15.13 7.68 36.75
CA LEU A 146 -16.07 8.79 36.73
C LEU A 146 -17.06 8.74 35.55
N VAL A 147 -16.84 7.88 34.58
CA VAL A 147 -17.68 7.82 33.36
C VAL A 147 -19.16 7.69 33.68
N GLY A 148 -19.53 6.86 34.65
CA GLY A 148 -20.93 6.66 35.08
C GLY A 148 -21.61 7.91 35.64
N ASN A 149 -20.84 8.91 36.08
CA ASN A 149 -21.41 10.18 36.55
C ASN A 149 -21.86 11.08 35.39
N PHE A 150 -21.22 10.90 34.23
CA PHE A 150 -21.44 11.75 33.05
C PHE A 150 -22.21 11.05 31.94
N ILE A 151 -21.93 9.75 31.68
CA ILE A 151 -22.51 9.03 30.55
C ILE A 151 -23.49 7.98 31.03
N VAL A 152 -24.77 8.16 30.65
CA VAL A 152 -25.85 7.22 30.96
C VAL A 152 -26.19 6.44 29.71
N LYS A 153 -26.07 5.11 29.77
CA LYS A 153 -26.43 4.20 28.68
C LYS A 153 -27.95 4.15 28.54
N ALA A 154 -28.42 4.12 27.29
CA ALA A 154 -29.82 3.96 26.95
C ALA A 154 -30.01 2.77 25.99
N ASN A 155 -31.12 2.73 25.29
CA ASN A 155 -31.50 1.62 24.43
C ASN A 155 -30.46 1.30 23.32
N TYR A 156 -30.49 0.06 22.86
CA TYR A 156 -29.66 -0.53 21.83
C TYR A 156 -30.40 -1.71 21.16
N PRO A 157 -30.25 -1.94 19.85
CA PRO A 157 -29.51 -1.13 18.89
C PRO A 157 -30.33 0.04 18.31
N ASN A 158 -29.64 1.08 17.88
CA ASN A 158 -30.21 2.16 17.08
C ASN A 158 -29.39 2.31 15.79
N THR A 159 -30.01 2.79 14.73
CA THR A 159 -29.36 3.03 13.44
C THR A 159 -29.14 4.51 13.23
N VAL A 160 -27.92 4.88 12.82
CA VAL A 160 -27.62 6.18 12.24
C VAL A 160 -27.36 5.97 10.76
N VAL A 161 -28.16 6.59 9.93
CA VAL A 161 -27.97 6.57 8.47
C VAL A 161 -26.86 7.57 8.14
N PRO A 162 -25.76 7.13 7.48
CA PRO A 162 -24.72 8.04 7.05
C PRO A 162 -25.27 9.08 6.05
N GLU A 163 -24.89 10.33 6.21
CA GLU A 163 -25.22 11.37 5.24
C GLU A 163 -24.38 11.16 3.97
N THR A 164 -25.06 11.10 2.79
CA THR A 164 -24.35 11.01 1.52
C THR A 164 -23.79 12.37 1.13
N VAL A 165 -22.50 12.43 0.87
CA VAL A 165 -21.75 13.66 0.60
C VAL A 165 -20.80 13.47 -0.57
N THR A 166 -20.37 14.60 -1.16
CA THR A 166 -19.33 14.64 -2.20
C THR A 166 -18.00 15.13 -1.62
N LEU A 167 -16.89 14.83 -2.30
CA LEU A 167 -15.59 15.39 -1.93
C LEU A 167 -15.57 16.92 -2.04
N THR A 168 -16.35 17.49 -2.97
CA THR A 168 -16.51 18.95 -3.08
C THR A 168 -17.10 19.55 -1.80
N GLN A 169 -18.10 18.89 -1.20
CA GLN A 169 -18.67 19.32 0.08
C GLN A 169 -17.68 19.14 1.23
N LEU A 170 -16.98 18.00 1.30
CA LEU A 170 -16.03 17.71 2.37
C LEU A 170 -14.70 18.49 2.29
N THR A 171 -14.41 19.14 1.17
CA THR A 171 -13.25 20.03 1.01
C THR A 171 -13.59 21.51 1.07
N ASN A 172 -14.88 21.86 1.22
CA ASN A 172 -15.32 23.22 1.39
C ASN A 172 -15.20 23.65 2.87
N THR A 173 -14.31 24.57 3.17
CA THR A 173 -14.04 25.04 4.53
C THR A 173 -15.27 25.64 5.23
N ALA A 174 -16.22 26.19 4.47
CA ALA A 174 -17.46 26.76 5.03
C ALA A 174 -18.39 25.67 5.62
N THR A 175 -18.26 24.43 5.19
CA THR A 175 -19.09 23.30 5.66
C THR A 175 -18.40 22.40 6.69
N PHE A 176 -17.14 22.64 7.02
CA PHE A 176 -16.37 21.80 7.96
C PHE A 176 -17.05 21.68 9.31
N SER A 177 -17.52 22.77 9.89
CA SER A 177 -18.19 22.78 11.20
C SER A 177 -19.44 21.89 11.24
N TYR A 178 -20.13 21.77 10.09
CA TYR A 178 -21.31 20.93 9.95
C TYR A 178 -20.95 19.43 9.90
N TYR A 179 -19.95 19.07 9.07
CA TYR A 179 -19.62 17.67 8.84
C TYR A 179 -18.71 17.06 9.92
N VAL A 180 -17.89 17.85 10.62
CA VAL A 180 -16.91 17.33 11.57
C VAL A 180 -17.55 16.47 12.67
N ASN A 181 -17.03 15.26 12.86
CA ASN A 181 -17.54 14.19 13.72
C ASN A 181 -18.86 13.54 13.25
N ARG A 182 -19.38 13.85 12.07
CA ARG A 182 -20.52 13.13 11.50
C ARG A 182 -20.09 11.87 10.79
N LEU A 183 -20.98 10.89 10.81
CA LEU A 183 -20.90 9.71 9.96
C LEU A 183 -21.40 10.06 8.56
N VAL A 184 -20.51 9.97 7.58
CA VAL A 184 -20.79 10.33 6.18
C VAL A 184 -20.47 9.17 5.25
N THR A 185 -21.07 9.18 4.05
CA THR A 185 -20.78 8.23 2.97
C THR A 185 -20.46 9.00 1.69
N ILE A 186 -19.37 8.63 1.03
CA ILE A 186 -19.03 9.08 -0.31
C ILE A 186 -19.37 7.93 -1.26
N ASN A 187 -20.22 8.20 -2.24
CA ASN A 187 -20.50 7.29 -3.34
C ASN A 187 -19.45 7.46 -4.44
N GLU A 188 -19.30 6.44 -5.31
CA GLU A 188 -18.36 6.48 -6.44
C GLU A 188 -16.93 6.90 -6.03
N ALA A 189 -16.52 6.56 -4.79
CA ALA A 189 -15.20 6.80 -4.26
C ALA A 189 -14.23 5.69 -4.65
N GLU A 190 -12.97 6.03 -4.79
CA GLU A 190 -11.88 5.07 -4.99
C GLU A 190 -10.61 5.56 -4.29
N PHE A 191 -9.68 4.66 -4.01
CA PHE A 191 -8.35 5.10 -3.59
C PHE A 191 -7.59 5.66 -4.78
N ALA A 192 -6.81 6.72 -4.56
CA ALA A 192 -5.89 7.21 -5.58
C ALA A 192 -5.01 6.07 -6.12
N ALA A 193 -4.62 6.13 -7.39
CA ALA A 193 -3.82 5.07 -8.02
C ALA A 193 -2.53 4.76 -7.25
N SER A 194 -1.95 5.79 -6.62
CA SER A 194 -0.76 5.66 -5.76
C SER A 194 -1.00 4.93 -4.44
N ASP A 195 -2.25 4.82 -4.00
CA ASP A 195 -2.63 4.30 -2.68
C ASP A 195 -3.45 3.02 -2.72
N MET A 196 -3.91 2.59 -3.89
CA MET A 196 -4.59 1.30 -4.05
C MET A 196 -3.63 0.12 -3.87
N GLY A 197 -4.12 -0.98 -3.33
CA GLY A 197 -3.34 -2.20 -3.10
C GLY A 197 -2.21 -2.04 -2.08
N LYS A 198 -2.21 -0.96 -1.29
CA LYS A 198 -1.25 -0.74 -0.18
C LYS A 198 -1.90 -1.06 1.16
N PRO A 199 -1.12 -1.40 2.20
CA PRO A 199 -1.67 -1.56 3.55
C PRO A 199 -2.47 -0.32 3.97
N TYR A 200 -3.58 -0.51 4.70
CA TYR A 200 -4.36 0.62 5.25
C TYR A 200 -3.49 1.53 6.11
N ALA A 201 -2.59 0.94 6.92
CA ALA A 201 -1.53 1.70 7.56
C ALA A 201 -0.18 1.01 7.33
N ASP A 202 0.86 1.82 7.12
CA ASP A 202 2.21 1.33 6.87
C ASP A 202 2.76 0.66 8.13
N PRO A 203 3.21 -0.61 8.05
CA PRO A 203 3.84 -1.30 9.19
C PRO A 203 5.06 -0.58 9.76
N ALA A 204 5.77 0.21 8.95
CA ALA A 204 6.89 1.02 9.42
C ALA A 204 6.46 2.28 10.20
N SER A 205 5.17 2.65 10.17
CA SER A 205 4.64 3.90 10.73
C SER A 205 3.58 3.66 11.81
N ILE A 206 3.71 2.60 12.62
CA ILE A 206 2.70 2.18 13.62
C ILE A 206 2.29 3.35 14.52
N ALA A 207 3.25 4.03 15.13
CA ALA A 207 2.97 5.11 16.10
C ALA A 207 2.29 6.34 15.47
N SER A 208 2.62 6.65 14.21
CA SER A 208 2.08 7.82 13.52
C SER A 208 0.81 7.53 12.72
N GLY A 209 0.53 6.23 12.42
CA GLY A 209 -0.51 5.81 11.49
C GLY A 209 -0.24 6.30 10.06
N THR A 210 -1.18 6.05 9.14
CA THR A 210 -1.01 6.37 7.71
C THR A 210 -2.25 7.05 7.15
N SER A 211 -2.06 7.95 6.19
CA SER A 211 -3.13 8.53 5.38
C SER A 211 -3.05 7.99 3.95
N ARG A 212 -4.20 7.60 3.38
CA ARG A 212 -4.37 7.18 1.98
C ARG A 212 -5.33 8.15 1.29
N ASN A 213 -5.00 8.60 0.09
CA ASN A 213 -5.85 9.53 -0.64
C ASN A 213 -7.07 8.83 -1.22
N ILE A 214 -8.24 9.46 -1.07
CA ILE A 214 -9.50 9.05 -1.69
C ILE A 214 -9.85 10.07 -2.76
N GLU A 215 -10.31 9.58 -3.90
CA GLU A 215 -10.82 10.32 -5.05
C GLU A 215 -12.29 9.97 -5.27
N GLU A 216 -13.02 10.82 -5.99
CA GLU A 216 -14.42 10.63 -6.40
C GLU A 216 -14.54 10.89 -7.90
N CYS A 217 -15.29 10.04 -8.63
CA CYS A 217 -15.39 10.11 -10.08
C CYS A 217 -15.86 11.47 -10.62
N SER A 218 -16.71 12.15 -9.87
CA SER A 218 -17.30 13.44 -10.26
C SER A 218 -16.51 14.66 -9.81
N SER A 219 -15.35 14.46 -9.17
CA SER A 219 -14.59 15.54 -8.53
C SER A 219 -13.09 15.41 -8.80
N THR A 220 -12.41 16.56 -8.91
CA THR A 220 -10.94 16.63 -8.89
C THR A 220 -10.36 16.79 -7.49
N LYS A 221 -11.23 16.79 -6.46
CA LYS A 221 -10.82 16.92 -5.07
C LYS A 221 -10.43 15.57 -4.49
N THR A 222 -9.53 15.62 -3.52
CA THR A 222 -9.09 14.45 -2.75
C THR A 222 -9.22 14.73 -1.26
N ILE A 223 -9.49 13.71 -0.47
CA ILE A 223 -9.36 13.74 0.99
C ILE A 223 -8.52 12.55 1.45
N GLN A 224 -8.06 12.59 2.70
CA GLN A 224 -7.29 11.52 3.29
C GLN A 224 -8.21 10.54 4.05
N LEU A 225 -8.11 9.25 3.76
CA LEU A 225 -8.55 8.20 4.67
C LEU A 225 -7.42 7.94 5.68
N ARG A 226 -7.69 8.26 6.95
CA ARG A 226 -6.72 8.12 8.03
C ARG A 226 -6.91 6.80 8.74
N SER A 227 -5.84 6.00 8.86
CA SER A 227 -5.82 4.75 9.60
C SER A 227 -4.75 4.77 10.69
N SER A 228 -5.12 4.31 11.88
CA SER A 228 -4.19 4.06 12.98
C SER A 228 -3.30 2.86 12.65
N GLY A 229 -2.02 2.93 13.01
CA GLY A 229 -1.14 1.76 12.93
C GLY A 229 -1.50 0.65 13.91
N TYR A 230 -2.36 0.93 14.89
CA TYR A 230 -2.89 -0.04 15.85
C TYR A 230 -4.24 -0.64 15.44
N ALA A 231 -4.80 -0.22 14.30
CA ALA A 231 -6.04 -0.80 13.81
C ALA A 231 -5.84 -2.29 13.45
N ASN A 232 -6.80 -3.14 13.80
CA ASN A 232 -6.74 -4.58 13.51
C ASN A 232 -6.72 -4.90 12.01
N PHE A 233 -7.15 -3.96 11.18
CA PHE A 233 -7.10 -4.03 9.73
C PHE A 233 -5.87 -3.35 9.11
N GLN A 234 -4.93 -2.87 9.92
CA GLN A 234 -3.73 -2.16 9.50
C GLN A 234 -2.99 -2.84 8.34
N PRO A 235 -2.71 -4.18 8.38
CA PRO A 235 -1.95 -4.85 7.32
C PRO A 235 -2.78 -5.19 6.08
N LEU A 236 -4.11 -5.07 6.14
CA LEU A 236 -4.97 -5.37 5.00
C LEU A 236 -4.76 -4.36 3.88
N LEU A 237 -4.87 -4.83 2.63
CA LEU A 237 -4.67 -3.97 1.48
C LEU A 237 -5.93 -3.16 1.15
N THR A 238 -5.73 -1.90 0.76
CA THR A 238 -6.80 -1.06 0.23
C THR A 238 -7.34 -1.65 -1.06
N PRO A 239 -8.67 -1.68 -1.27
CA PRO A 239 -9.27 -2.16 -2.51
C PRO A 239 -8.83 -1.34 -3.73
N THR A 240 -8.89 -1.98 -4.90
CA THR A 240 -8.46 -1.37 -6.17
C THR A 240 -9.60 -0.79 -7.01
N GLY A 241 -10.86 -1.13 -6.70
CA GLY A 241 -12.04 -0.66 -7.42
C GLY A 241 -12.64 0.62 -6.87
N LYS A 242 -13.85 0.96 -7.31
CA LYS A 242 -14.65 2.07 -6.79
C LYS A 242 -15.96 1.59 -6.16
N GLY A 243 -16.58 2.48 -5.38
CA GLY A 243 -17.87 2.24 -4.74
C GLY A 243 -18.14 3.21 -3.59
N LYS A 244 -18.55 2.67 -2.45
CA LYS A 244 -18.91 3.47 -1.27
C LYS A 244 -17.83 3.41 -0.22
N ILE A 245 -17.49 4.56 0.34
CA ILE A 245 -16.66 4.68 1.54
C ILE A 245 -17.46 5.44 2.59
N THR A 246 -17.66 4.81 3.75
CA THR A 246 -18.32 5.40 4.92
C THR A 246 -17.28 5.69 5.99
N GLY A 247 -17.47 6.69 6.82
CA GLY A 247 -16.57 6.97 7.93
C GLY A 247 -16.95 8.23 8.70
N ILE A 248 -16.22 8.49 9.76
CA ILE A 248 -16.33 9.72 10.54
C ILE A 248 -15.47 10.79 9.87
N PHE A 249 -16.09 11.90 9.50
CA PHE A 249 -15.35 13.05 8.97
C PHE A 249 -14.64 13.79 10.09
N THR A 250 -13.36 14.03 9.91
CA THR A 250 -12.49 14.73 10.87
C THR A 250 -11.62 15.76 10.19
N LEU A 251 -10.99 16.61 10.97
CA LEU A 251 -10.00 17.58 10.50
C LEU A 251 -8.68 17.36 11.23
N TYR A 252 -7.59 17.37 10.50
CA TYR A 252 -6.27 17.54 11.06
C TYR A 252 -5.74 18.91 10.63
N ASN A 253 -5.86 19.90 11.51
CA ASN A 253 -5.72 21.32 11.19
C ASN A 253 -6.71 21.72 10.07
N SER A 254 -6.21 22.08 8.91
CA SER A 254 -7.05 22.41 7.73
C SER A 254 -7.26 21.22 6.79
N THR A 255 -6.65 20.06 7.07
CA THR A 255 -6.73 18.89 6.19
C THR A 255 -7.96 18.06 6.49
N PRO A 256 -8.90 17.91 5.53
CA PRO A 256 -10.05 17.03 5.70
C PRO A 256 -9.63 15.56 5.66
N GLN A 257 -10.15 14.78 6.61
CA GLN A 257 -9.87 13.37 6.77
C GLN A 257 -11.15 12.56 6.98
N LEU A 258 -11.16 11.33 6.51
CA LEU A 258 -12.18 10.34 6.82
C LEU A 258 -11.53 9.22 7.65
N VAL A 259 -12.14 8.88 8.78
CA VAL A 259 -11.70 7.79 9.65
C VAL A 259 -12.74 6.70 9.60
N ILE A 260 -12.39 5.53 9.05
CA ILE A 260 -13.28 4.37 8.97
C ILE A 260 -13.36 3.64 10.31
N ARG A 261 -14.49 2.99 10.58
CA ARG A 261 -14.69 2.21 11.79
C ARG A 261 -14.03 0.84 11.69
N ASP A 262 -14.17 0.21 10.53
CA ASP A 262 -13.48 -1.00 10.10
C ASP A 262 -13.55 -1.11 8.55
N THR A 263 -13.05 -2.21 7.97
CA THR A 263 -13.06 -2.41 6.51
C THR A 263 -14.46 -2.64 5.93
N ASN A 264 -15.51 -2.88 6.74
CA ASN A 264 -16.88 -2.94 6.27
C ASN A 264 -17.40 -1.57 5.80
N ASP A 265 -16.76 -0.51 6.23
CA ASP A 265 -17.03 0.86 5.76
C ASP A 265 -16.55 1.10 4.32
N VAL A 266 -15.75 0.20 3.75
CA VAL A 266 -15.15 0.33 2.42
C VAL A 266 -15.71 -0.75 1.49
N LYS A 267 -16.57 -0.35 0.55
CA LYS A 267 -17.30 -1.22 -0.40
C LYS A 267 -16.94 -0.82 -1.83
N LEU A 268 -15.73 -1.16 -2.27
CA LEU A 268 -15.16 -0.76 -3.56
C LEU A 268 -15.02 -1.98 -4.48
N ALA A 269 -16.12 -2.48 -5.05
CA ALA A 269 -16.15 -3.66 -5.90
C ALA A 269 -16.38 -3.36 -7.39
N GLY A 270 -16.67 -2.08 -7.74
CA GLY A 270 -16.92 -1.66 -9.12
C GLY A 270 -15.66 -1.34 -9.89
N LEU A 271 -15.81 -1.14 -11.21
CA LEU A 271 -14.72 -0.61 -12.04
C LEU A 271 -14.35 0.78 -11.57
N ARG A 272 -13.07 1.13 -11.67
CA ARG A 272 -12.58 2.47 -11.34
C ARG A 272 -13.25 3.57 -12.18
N CYS A 273 -13.09 4.83 -11.78
CA CYS A 273 -13.62 5.98 -12.52
C CYS A 273 -13.14 6.05 -13.98
N ASN A 274 -11.97 5.52 -14.27
CA ASN A 274 -11.44 5.39 -15.64
C ASN A 274 -11.89 4.13 -16.38
N GLY A 275 -12.77 3.31 -15.79
CA GLY A 275 -13.26 2.07 -16.36
C GLY A 275 -12.33 0.86 -16.17
N SER A 276 -11.17 1.01 -15.51
CA SER A 276 -10.26 -0.11 -15.24
C SER A 276 -10.71 -0.95 -14.05
N THR A 277 -10.15 -2.15 -13.91
CA THR A 277 -10.37 -3.01 -12.73
C THR A 277 -9.53 -2.58 -11.52
N GLY A 278 -8.60 -1.64 -11.71
CA GLY A 278 -7.59 -1.27 -10.71
C GLY A 278 -6.51 -2.34 -10.49
N ILE A 279 -6.59 -3.46 -11.20
CA ILE A 279 -5.53 -4.47 -11.23
C ILE A 279 -4.63 -4.13 -12.40
N ILE A 280 -3.41 -3.64 -12.13
CA ILE A 280 -2.42 -3.39 -13.16
C ILE A 280 -1.92 -4.74 -13.69
N PRO A 281 -2.19 -5.09 -14.97
CA PRO A 281 -1.84 -6.39 -15.50
C PRO A 281 -0.33 -6.55 -15.63
N ILE A 282 0.16 -7.76 -15.33
CA ILE A 282 1.52 -8.16 -15.69
C ILE A 282 1.48 -8.66 -17.12
N VAL A 283 2.21 -8.00 -18.00
CA VAL A 283 2.32 -8.34 -19.43
C VAL A 283 3.74 -8.81 -19.77
N SER A 284 3.92 -9.52 -20.88
CA SER A 284 5.23 -9.96 -21.34
C SER A 284 6.09 -8.79 -21.82
N ILE A 285 7.40 -8.90 -21.70
CA ILE A 285 8.34 -7.93 -22.25
C ILE A 285 8.16 -7.81 -23.78
N ASP A 286 7.89 -8.92 -24.46
CA ASP A 286 7.60 -8.92 -25.91
C ASP A 286 6.40 -8.07 -26.26
N SER A 287 5.32 -8.13 -25.47
CA SER A 287 4.11 -7.32 -25.69
C SER A 287 4.41 -5.83 -25.57
N ILE A 288 5.22 -5.43 -24.58
CA ILE A 288 5.62 -4.03 -24.40
C ILE A 288 6.50 -3.56 -25.56
N ARG A 289 7.49 -4.36 -25.97
CA ARG A 289 8.39 -4.01 -27.08
C ARG A 289 7.64 -3.83 -28.41
N LYS A 290 6.58 -4.60 -28.65
CA LYS A 290 5.72 -4.48 -29.84
C LYS A 290 4.93 -3.18 -29.93
N LEU A 291 4.75 -2.45 -28.83
CA LEU A 291 4.10 -1.13 -28.85
C LEU A 291 4.92 -0.08 -29.61
N GLY A 292 6.25 -0.29 -29.71
CA GLY A 292 7.15 0.59 -30.45
C GLY A 292 7.77 1.69 -29.61
N ILE A 293 8.80 2.33 -30.19
CA ILE A 293 9.57 3.40 -29.52
C ILE A 293 8.79 4.72 -29.56
N GLY A 294 8.98 5.55 -28.51
CA GLY A 294 8.35 6.87 -28.39
C GLY A 294 6.97 6.84 -27.73
N ILE A 295 6.51 5.67 -27.33
CA ILE A 295 5.20 5.49 -26.70
C ILE A 295 5.33 5.70 -25.18
N LYS A 296 4.38 6.47 -24.62
CA LYS A 296 4.12 6.51 -23.17
C LYS A 296 3.18 5.36 -22.82
N LEU A 297 3.61 4.53 -21.87
CA LEU A 297 2.91 3.31 -21.48
C LEU A 297 1.69 3.63 -20.61
N GLY A 298 0.64 2.82 -20.76
CA GLY A 298 -0.51 2.80 -19.85
C GLY A 298 -0.18 2.09 -18.52
N GLU A 299 -1.22 1.61 -17.85
CA GLU A 299 -1.09 0.87 -16.57
C GLU A 299 -0.65 -0.57 -16.86
N TYR A 300 0.65 -0.82 -16.80
CA TYR A 300 1.25 -2.15 -16.99
C TYR A 300 2.34 -2.44 -15.97
N LYS A 301 2.51 -3.72 -15.68
CA LYS A 301 3.67 -4.30 -15.00
C LYS A 301 4.33 -5.32 -15.90
N ILE A 302 5.64 -5.48 -15.78
CA ILE A 302 6.38 -6.57 -16.39
C ILE A 302 7.07 -7.40 -15.32
N LYS A 303 7.27 -8.68 -15.60
CA LYS A 303 8.03 -9.58 -14.73
C LYS A 303 9.19 -10.14 -15.52
N GLY A 304 10.37 -10.19 -14.90
CA GLY A 304 11.56 -10.77 -15.51
C GLY A 304 12.60 -11.20 -14.48
N ILE A 305 13.60 -11.94 -14.96
CA ILE A 305 14.78 -12.29 -14.20
C ILE A 305 15.87 -11.26 -14.53
N VAL A 306 16.50 -10.69 -13.51
CA VAL A 306 17.65 -9.81 -13.68
C VAL A 306 18.81 -10.62 -14.27
N ILE A 307 19.33 -10.19 -15.41
CA ILE A 307 20.45 -10.81 -16.10
C ILE A 307 21.72 -9.96 -16.05
N SER A 308 21.61 -8.71 -15.66
CA SER A 308 22.75 -7.76 -15.52
C SER A 308 23.34 -7.77 -14.12
N SER A 309 24.61 -7.37 -14.00
CA SER A 309 25.29 -7.11 -12.72
C SER A 309 25.70 -5.65 -12.63
N ALA A 310 25.10 -4.92 -11.69
CA ALA A 310 25.48 -3.55 -11.39
C ALA A 310 26.86 -3.48 -10.74
N ASP A 311 27.21 -4.46 -9.89
CA ASP A 311 28.50 -4.52 -9.17
C ASP A 311 29.70 -4.69 -10.11
N SER A 312 29.49 -5.23 -11.32
CA SER A 312 30.56 -5.38 -12.30
C SER A 312 31.04 -4.05 -12.88
N GLY A 313 30.19 -3.03 -12.87
CA GLY A 313 30.48 -1.75 -13.51
C GLY A 313 30.53 -1.78 -15.04
N ASN A 314 30.16 -2.91 -15.66
CA ASN A 314 30.14 -3.06 -17.13
C ASN A 314 28.82 -2.58 -17.76
N LEU A 315 27.83 -2.26 -16.98
CA LEU A 315 26.59 -1.64 -17.40
C LEU A 315 26.56 -0.18 -16.92
N SER A 316 25.94 0.71 -17.69
CA SER A 316 25.78 2.10 -17.25
C SER A 316 25.04 2.18 -15.92
N LYS A 317 25.45 3.12 -15.06
CA LYS A 317 24.81 3.33 -13.75
C LYS A 317 23.31 3.55 -13.91
N GLY A 318 22.55 3.00 -13.01
CA GLY A 318 21.09 3.07 -13.00
C GLY A 318 20.39 2.13 -13.98
N ASN A 319 21.13 1.43 -14.84
CA ASN A 319 20.54 0.43 -15.75
C ASN A 319 20.46 -0.93 -15.07
N MET A 320 19.34 -1.60 -15.30
CA MET A 320 19.05 -3.00 -14.96
C MET A 320 18.49 -3.69 -16.20
N VAL A 321 19.02 -4.84 -16.58
CA VAL A 321 18.49 -5.63 -17.68
C VAL A 321 17.74 -6.81 -17.09
N ILE A 322 16.47 -6.96 -17.50
CA ILE A 322 15.62 -8.09 -17.11
C ILE A 322 15.18 -8.86 -18.36
N GLN A 323 14.96 -10.17 -18.20
CA GLN A 323 14.52 -11.07 -19.28
C GLN A 323 13.37 -11.93 -18.81
N ASP A 324 12.33 -12.07 -19.65
CA ASP A 324 11.25 -13.03 -19.52
C ASP A 324 11.34 -14.07 -20.67
N GLY A 325 11.66 -15.32 -20.39
CA GLY A 325 11.83 -16.32 -21.46
C GLY A 325 12.84 -15.84 -22.52
N ASN A 326 12.34 -15.50 -23.73
CA ASN A 326 13.19 -15.17 -24.88
C ASN A 326 13.35 -13.65 -25.16
N LYS A 327 12.74 -12.79 -24.37
CA LYS A 327 12.82 -11.32 -24.57
C LYS A 327 13.35 -10.63 -23.33
N GLY A 328 14.19 -9.65 -23.57
CA GLY A 328 14.73 -8.79 -22.52
C GLY A 328 14.44 -7.32 -22.76
N ILE A 329 14.67 -6.52 -21.73
CA ILE A 329 14.54 -5.06 -21.79
C ILE A 329 15.47 -4.41 -20.78
N THR A 330 16.04 -3.27 -21.14
CA THR A 330 16.78 -2.41 -20.20
C THR A 330 15.80 -1.51 -19.46
N VAL A 331 15.89 -1.49 -18.13
CA VAL A 331 15.15 -0.59 -17.25
C VAL A 331 16.08 0.45 -16.68
N TYR A 332 15.87 1.73 -16.99
CA TYR A 332 16.66 2.84 -16.49
C TYR A 332 16.02 3.42 -15.23
N LEU A 333 16.70 3.27 -14.10
CA LEU A 333 16.23 3.66 -12.75
C LEU A 333 16.83 5.02 -12.29
N GLY A 334 17.55 5.73 -13.18
CA GLY A 334 18.16 7.01 -12.88
C GLY A 334 19.68 6.93 -12.70
N ALA A 335 20.41 7.94 -13.21
CA ALA A 335 21.90 7.95 -13.31
C ALA A 335 22.64 7.82 -11.97
N THR A 336 22.02 8.21 -10.87
CA THR A 336 22.62 8.14 -9.52
C THR A 336 22.16 6.92 -8.72
N THR A 337 21.23 6.13 -9.26
CA THR A 337 20.66 4.99 -8.56
C THR A 337 21.65 3.85 -8.46
N VAL A 338 21.87 3.36 -7.24
CA VAL A 338 22.54 2.09 -6.99
C VAL A 338 21.52 0.98 -7.12
N VAL A 339 21.66 0.13 -8.14
CA VAL A 339 20.75 -0.98 -8.42
C VAL A 339 21.08 -2.15 -7.47
N PRO A 340 20.22 -2.51 -6.51
CA PRO A 340 20.52 -3.54 -5.50
C PRO A 340 20.28 -4.95 -5.99
N TYR A 341 19.69 -5.10 -7.18
CA TYR A 341 19.30 -6.40 -7.74
C TYR A 341 20.47 -7.09 -8.43
N LYS A 342 20.54 -8.42 -8.29
CA LYS A 342 21.63 -9.27 -8.77
C LYS A 342 21.14 -10.21 -9.86
N PRO A 343 22.03 -10.73 -10.72
CA PRO A 343 21.69 -11.80 -11.66
C PRO A 343 21.00 -12.96 -10.96
N GLY A 344 19.84 -13.37 -11.49
CA GLY A 344 18.99 -14.39 -10.89
C GLY A 344 17.85 -13.88 -10.02
N ASP A 345 17.81 -12.59 -9.65
CA ASP A 345 16.64 -12.03 -8.96
C ASP A 345 15.44 -11.97 -9.89
N SER A 346 14.30 -12.51 -9.45
CA SER A 346 13.02 -12.34 -10.13
C SER A 346 12.34 -11.08 -9.63
N VAL A 347 12.05 -10.15 -10.55
CA VAL A 347 11.48 -8.85 -10.21
C VAL A 347 10.20 -8.59 -11.00
N ILE A 348 9.28 -7.84 -10.38
CA ILE A 348 8.16 -7.17 -11.05
C ILE A 348 8.49 -5.68 -11.10
N VAL A 349 8.37 -5.08 -12.27
CA VAL A 349 8.55 -3.64 -12.48
C VAL A 349 7.21 -3.03 -12.86
N ASP A 350 6.75 -2.07 -12.08
CA ASP A 350 5.61 -1.22 -12.43
C ASP A 350 6.10 -0.16 -13.42
N ILE A 351 5.60 -0.23 -14.65
CA ILE A 351 5.99 0.63 -15.77
C ILE A 351 4.88 1.61 -16.17
N THR A 352 3.92 1.81 -15.25
CA THR A 352 2.80 2.73 -15.45
C THR A 352 3.30 4.15 -15.72
N GLY A 353 2.96 4.67 -16.88
CA GLY A 353 3.34 6.01 -17.30
C GLY A 353 4.80 6.18 -17.74
N ASP A 354 5.59 5.10 -17.76
CA ASP A 354 6.95 5.11 -18.30
C ASP A 354 6.94 5.31 -19.82
N SER A 355 8.10 5.64 -20.38
CA SER A 355 8.26 5.76 -21.83
C SER A 355 9.19 4.67 -22.36
N LEU A 356 8.82 4.08 -23.48
CA LEU A 356 9.69 3.18 -24.25
C LEU A 356 10.52 4.01 -25.22
N ILE A 357 11.83 4.05 -25.01
CA ILE A 357 12.74 4.87 -25.80
C ILE A 357 13.81 4.03 -26.48
N ASN A 358 14.43 4.59 -27.52
CA ASN A 358 15.70 4.09 -28.05
C ASN A 358 16.83 4.92 -27.45
N TYR A 359 17.66 4.30 -26.63
CA TYR A 359 18.88 4.94 -26.12
C TYR A 359 20.10 4.30 -26.74
N LYS A 360 20.75 5.02 -27.65
CA LYS A 360 21.96 4.55 -28.37
C LYS A 360 21.79 3.15 -28.99
N GLY A 361 20.67 2.91 -29.63
CA GLY A 361 20.34 1.64 -30.28
C GLY A 361 19.64 0.61 -29.39
N THR A 362 19.71 0.75 -28.08
CA THR A 362 19.09 -0.16 -27.12
C THR A 362 17.67 0.29 -26.76
N THR A 363 16.74 -0.65 -26.70
CA THR A 363 15.37 -0.39 -26.22
C THR A 363 15.39 -0.28 -24.70
N GLU A 364 14.94 0.85 -24.18
CA GLU A 364 15.00 1.18 -22.77
C GLU A 364 13.65 1.67 -22.23
N LEU A 365 13.29 1.24 -21.02
CA LEU A 365 12.21 1.82 -20.22
C LEU A 365 12.77 2.99 -19.43
N LYS A 366 12.19 4.18 -19.62
CA LYS A 366 12.54 5.42 -18.94
C LYS A 366 11.36 5.98 -18.18
N GLY A 367 11.54 6.22 -16.89
CA GLY A 367 10.51 6.73 -15.95
C GLY A 367 10.48 5.92 -14.68
N ALA A 368 10.79 4.63 -14.74
CA ALA A 368 10.86 3.75 -13.58
C ALA A 368 11.87 4.27 -12.54
N THR A 369 11.54 4.03 -11.28
CA THR A 369 12.39 4.33 -10.13
C THR A 369 12.64 3.06 -9.33
N LEU A 370 13.53 3.11 -8.35
CA LEU A 370 13.79 1.93 -7.51
C LEU A 370 12.51 1.45 -6.77
N SER A 371 11.62 2.37 -6.39
CA SER A 371 10.32 2.04 -5.77
C SER A 371 9.33 1.37 -6.72
N SER A 372 9.53 1.47 -8.03
CA SER A 372 8.72 0.75 -9.03
C SER A 372 9.10 -0.73 -9.15
N VAL A 373 10.22 -1.17 -8.55
CA VAL A 373 10.75 -2.52 -8.69
C VAL A 373 10.53 -3.30 -7.39
N THR A 374 9.87 -4.46 -7.52
CA THR A 374 9.65 -5.38 -6.39
C THR A 374 10.31 -6.72 -6.68
N LYS A 375 11.25 -7.17 -5.81
CA LYS A 375 11.78 -8.52 -5.88
C LYS A 375 10.73 -9.50 -5.37
N VAL A 376 10.42 -10.52 -6.20
CA VAL A 376 9.38 -11.52 -5.91
C VAL A 376 9.91 -12.94 -5.81
N GLY A 377 11.22 -13.12 -5.92
CA GLY A 377 11.87 -14.43 -5.81
C GLY A 377 13.19 -14.49 -6.53
N THR A 378 13.57 -15.66 -6.96
CA THR A 378 14.75 -15.93 -7.78
C THR A 378 14.38 -16.81 -8.97
N GLY A 379 15.23 -16.83 -10.00
CA GLY A 379 15.07 -17.67 -11.17
C GLY A 379 16.36 -17.74 -11.98
N THR A 380 16.37 -18.58 -12.99
CA THR A 380 17.53 -18.78 -13.87
C THR A 380 17.11 -18.54 -15.32
N ILE A 381 17.95 -17.81 -16.05
CA ILE A 381 17.86 -17.71 -17.52
C ILE A 381 18.97 -18.60 -18.09
N ILE A 382 18.59 -19.54 -18.91
CA ILE A 382 19.52 -20.36 -19.69
C ILE A 382 19.94 -19.54 -20.91
N PRO A 383 21.24 -19.23 -21.10
CA PRO A 383 21.71 -18.47 -22.25
C PRO A 383 21.38 -19.20 -23.54
N LYS A 384 20.92 -18.45 -24.54
CA LYS A 384 20.73 -19.03 -25.88
C LYS A 384 22.08 -19.24 -26.55
N VAL A 385 22.40 -20.47 -26.88
CA VAL A 385 23.62 -20.79 -27.64
C VAL A 385 23.42 -20.41 -29.10
N LEU A 386 24.30 -19.56 -29.64
CA LEU A 386 24.26 -19.04 -30.99
C LEU A 386 25.68 -18.93 -31.56
N THR A 387 25.84 -19.10 -32.85
CA THR A 387 27.04 -18.62 -33.56
C THR A 387 26.98 -17.11 -33.73
N ILE A 388 28.11 -16.46 -33.94
CA ILE A 388 28.17 -15.01 -34.18
C ILE A 388 27.36 -14.64 -35.44
N ALA A 389 27.41 -15.44 -36.50
CA ALA A 389 26.60 -15.22 -37.71
C ALA A 389 25.09 -15.29 -37.41
N GLN A 390 24.63 -16.28 -36.61
CA GLN A 390 23.24 -16.39 -36.24
C GLN A 390 22.79 -15.19 -35.35
N LEU A 391 23.63 -14.76 -34.42
CA LEU A 391 23.36 -13.63 -33.58
C LEU A 391 23.28 -12.33 -34.39
N ASN A 392 24.25 -12.07 -35.26
CA ASN A 392 24.25 -10.86 -36.10
C ASN A 392 23.10 -10.81 -37.12
N ALA A 393 22.71 -11.95 -37.72
CA ALA A 393 21.61 -12.02 -38.66
C ALA A 393 20.24 -11.63 -38.09
N ASN A 394 20.04 -11.80 -36.79
CA ASN A 394 18.78 -11.56 -36.09
C ASN A 394 18.94 -10.80 -34.77
N PHE A 395 19.92 -9.90 -34.68
CA PHE A 395 20.36 -9.31 -33.44
C PHE A 395 19.22 -8.61 -32.65
N ALA A 396 18.31 -7.93 -33.31
CA ALA A 396 17.14 -7.29 -32.70
C ALA A 396 16.24 -8.26 -31.93
N ASN A 397 16.25 -9.57 -32.26
CA ASN A 397 15.51 -10.58 -31.51
C ASN A 397 16.19 -10.95 -30.20
N TYR A 398 17.49 -10.72 -30.09
CA TYR A 398 18.31 -11.08 -28.93
C TYR A 398 18.76 -9.89 -28.10
N GLU A 399 18.45 -8.66 -28.53
CA GLU A 399 18.79 -7.45 -27.80
C GLU A 399 18.24 -7.53 -26.36
N ALA A 400 19.07 -7.15 -25.40
CA ALA A 400 18.82 -7.22 -23.94
C ALA A 400 18.57 -8.65 -23.43
N THR A 401 19.01 -9.70 -24.13
CA THR A 401 18.93 -11.10 -23.68
C THR A 401 20.29 -11.70 -23.40
N LEU A 402 20.30 -12.77 -22.61
CA LEU A 402 21.50 -13.53 -22.29
C LEU A 402 21.75 -14.55 -23.42
N VAL A 403 22.89 -14.44 -24.08
CA VAL A 403 23.33 -15.36 -25.15
C VAL A 403 24.70 -15.94 -24.84
N GLN A 404 25.02 -17.07 -25.49
CA GLN A 404 26.32 -17.71 -25.36
C GLN A 404 26.89 -18.02 -26.76
N VAL A 405 28.14 -17.65 -26.97
CA VAL A 405 28.94 -17.97 -28.15
C VAL A 405 30.02 -18.99 -27.73
N LEU A 406 30.02 -20.14 -28.38
CA LEU A 406 30.96 -21.23 -28.08
C LEU A 406 32.26 -21.12 -28.92
N ASN A 407 33.38 -21.62 -28.41
CA ASN A 407 34.65 -21.73 -29.12
C ASN A 407 35.07 -20.42 -29.80
N ALA A 408 34.90 -19.30 -29.13
CA ALA A 408 35.28 -18.00 -29.63
C ALA A 408 36.60 -17.51 -29.03
N SER A 409 37.38 -16.82 -29.82
CA SER A 409 38.63 -16.17 -29.40
C SER A 409 38.53 -14.66 -29.48
N VAL A 410 39.25 -13.97 -28.59
CA VAL A 410 39.36 -12.50 -28.58
C VAL A 410 40.64 -12.11 -29.28
N THR A 411 40.52 -11.35 -30.39
CA THR A 411 41.67 -10.82 -31.11
C THR A 411 42.03 -9.43 -30.59
N GLY A 412 43.34 -9.11 -30.66
CA GLY A 412 43.90 -7.84 -30.19
C GLY A 412 44.57 -7.90 -28.83
N GLY A 413 44.50 -9.03 -28.11
CA GLY A 413 45.19 -9.27 -26.84
C GLY A 413 44.96 -8.21 -25.75
N GLY A 414 45.77 -8.24 -24.70
CA GLY A 414 45.72 -7.27 -23.60
C GLY A 414 44.57 -7.49 -22.64
N THR A 415 44.03 -6.40 -22.09
CA THR A 415 42.97 -6.43 -21.08
C THR A 415 41.56 -6.37 -21.69
N TYR A 416 40.55 -6.68 -20.87
CA TYR A 416 39.13 -6.59 -21.29
C TYR A 416 38.67 -5.17 -21.64
N SER A 417 39.37 -4.12 -21.14
CA SER A 417 38.93 -2.74 -21.28
C SER A 417 38.72 -2.31 -22.75
N GLY A 418 37.58 -1.65 -22.98
CA GLY A 418 37.19 -1.13 -24.31
C GLY A 418 36.54 -2.17 -25.20
N SER A 419 36.57 -1.89 -26.51
CA SER A 419 36.04 -2.79 -27.55
C SER A 419 37.13 -3.76 -28.00
N LYS A 420 36.79 -5.04 -28.01
CA LYS A 420 37.59 -6.16 -28.52
C LYS A 420 36.81 -6.87 -29.62
N THR A 421 37.51 -7.54 -30.52
CA THR A 421 36.87 -8.38 -31.52
C THR A 421 36.77 -9.79 -31.02
N LEU A 422 35.53 -10.28 -30.84
CA LEU A 422 35.22 -11.68 -30.57
C LEU A 422 34.98 -12.41 -31.89
N THR A 423 35.63 -13.54 -32.09
CA THR A 423 35.61 -14.30 -33.35
C THR A 423 35.31 -15.76 -33.08
N ASP A 424 34.33 -16.32 -33.77
CA ASP A 424 34.12 -17.79 -33.89
C ASP A 424 34.30 -18.23 -35.35
N ALA A 425 34.04 -19.49 -35.63
CA ALA A 425 34.15 -20.04 -37.02
C ALA A 425 33.17 -19.39 -38.00
N SER A 426 32.16 -18.68 -37.55
CA SER A 426 31.05 -18.12 -38.36
C SER A 426 31.17 -16.61 -38.63
N GLY A 427 32.00 -15.88 -37.85
CA GLY A 427 32.11 -14.45 -38.03
C GLY A 427 32.73 -13.74 -36.83
N THR A 428 32.53 -12.40 -36.80
CA THR A 428 33.07 -11.52 -35.75
C THR A 428 31.98 -10.63 -35.17
N MET A 429 32.15 -10.22 -33.90
CA MET A 429 31.35 -9.22 -33.24
C MET A 429 32.18 -8.43 -32.19
N THR A 430 31.63 -7.35 -31.67
CA THR A 430 32.29 -6.60 -30.60
C THR A 430 32.02 -7.25 -29.24
N LEU A 431 33.09 -7.57 -28.49
CA LEU A 431 33.04 -7.79 -27.04
C LEU A 431 33.36 -6.45 -26.37
N TYR A 432 32.39 -5.84 -25.69
CA TYR A 432 32.59 -4.55 -25.06
C TYR A 432 32.70 -4.67 -23.54
N THR A 433 33.70 -3.98 -22.98
CA THR A 433 33.86 -3.83 -21.55
C THR A 433 34.12 -2.36 -21.20
N SER A 434 33.31 -1.81 -20.31
CA SER A 434 33.52 -0.45 -19.80
C SER A 434 34.91 -0.31 -19.16
N THR A 435 35.57 0.81 -19.37
CA THR A 435 36.84 1.11 -18.70
C THR A 435 36.73 1.17 -17.18
N THR A 436 35.50 1.36 -16.67
CA THR A 436 35.19 1.40 -15.23
C THR A 436 34.73 0.05 -14.68
N ALA A 437 34.65 -0.98 -15.50
CA ALA A 437 34.28 -2.30 -15.02
C ALA A 437 35.35 -2.85 -14.05
N SER A 438 34.93 -3.52 -13.00
CA SER A 438 35.81 -4.06 -11.95
C SER A 438 36.86 -5.05 -12.49
N PHE A 439 36.60 -5.64 -13.66
CA PHE A 439 37.47 -6.59 -14.34
C PHE A 439 38.14 -6.01 -15.62
N ALA A 440 37.99 -4.72 -15.90
CA ALA A 440 38.53 -4.09 -17.12
C ALA A 440 40.01 -4.33 -17.33
N ASN A 441 40.79 -4.38 -16.25
CA ASN A 441 42.24 -4.55 -16.28
C ASN A 441 42.70 -6.03 -16.28
N LEU A 442 41.78 -7.00 -16.22
CA LEU A 442 42.14 -8.41 -16.37
C LEU A 442 42.45 -8.72 -17.82
N ASN A 443 43.44 -9.62 -18.05
CA ASN A 443 43.79 -10.06 -19.39
C ASN A 443 42.68 -10.92 -20.01
N VAL A 444 42.45 -10.71 -21.32
CA VAL A 444 41.60 -11.61 -22.09
C VAL A 444 42.25 -12.97 -22.25
N PRO A 445 41.51 -14.09 -22.31
CA PRO A 445 42.09 -15.39 -22.61
C PRO A 445 42.83 -15.44 -23.94
N THR A 446 43.93 -16.16 -23.99
CA THR A 446 44.71 -16.36 -25.21
C THR A 446 44.23 -17.56 -26.03
N THR A 447 43.36 -18.38 -25.49
CA THR A 447 42.73 -19.56 -26.13
C THR A 447 41.23 -19.32 -26.34
N ALA A 448 40.65 -20.07 -27.26
CA ALA A 448 39.22 -20.04 -27.50
C ALA A 448 38.46 -20.49 -26.25
N LYS A 449 37.35 -19.77 -25.94
CA LYS A 449 36.48 -19.95 -24.80
C LYS A 449 35.02 -19.88 -25.23
N SER A 450 34.12 -20.26 -24.32
CA SER A 450 32.73 -19.95 -24.42
C SER A 450 32.44 -18.61 -23.74
N TYR A 451 31.79 -17.69 -24.41
CA TYR A 451 31.44 -16.36 -23.89
C TYR A 451 29.93 -16.24 -23.70
N THR A 452 29.51 -16.09 -22.47
CA THR A 452 28.12 -15.74 -22.13
C THR A 452 28.04 -14.24 -21.89
N GLY A 453 26.98 -13.58 -22.40
CA GLY A 453 26.84 -12.14 -22.20
C GLY A 453 25.48 -11.62 -22.60
N ILE A 454 25.25 -10.35 -22.32
CA ILE A 454 24.04 -9.62 -22.72
C ILE A 454 24.29 -9.05 -24.10
N ALA A 455 23.42 -9.39 -25.06
CA ALA A 455 23.42 -8.79 -26.38
C ALA A 455 22.92 -7.34 -26.30
N SER A 456 23.70 -6.37 -26.75
CA SER A 456 23.37 -4.94 -26.65
C SER A 456 23.76 -4.19 -27.92
N TYR A 457 23.14 -3.04 -28.13
CA TYR A 457 23.59 -2.08 -29.15
C TYR A 457 24.37 -0.92 -28.51
N PHE A 458 25.32 -0.41 -29.25
CA PHE A 458 25.83 0.95 -29.08
C PHE A 458 25.73 1.69 -30.42
N ASN A 459 24.72 2.55 -30.52
CA ASN A 459 24.23 3.11 -31.77
C ASN A 459 23.85 1.99 -32.76
N THR A 460 24.62 1.78 -33.81
CA THR A 460 24.40 0.69 -34.80
C THR A 460 25.29 -0.52 -34.58
N THR A 461 26.23 -0.44 -33.64
CA THR A 461 27.19 -1.53 -33.39
C THR A 461 26.59 -2.57 -32.46
N THR A 462 26.59 -3.83 -32.90
CA THR A 462 26.19 -4.98 -32.09
C THR A 462 27.32 -5.36 -31.13
N GLN A 463 26.98 -5.59 -29.88
CA GLN A 463 27.96 -5.88 -28.81
C GLN A 463 27.52 -7.07 -27.96
N LEU A 464 28.48 -7.84 -27.45
CA LEU A 464 28.30 -8.72 -26.33
C LEU A 464 28.94 -8.09 -25.08
N GLN A 465 28.19 -7.98 -23.99
CA GLN A 465 28.65 -7.46 -22.71
C GLN A 465 28.64 -8.56 -21.65
N ILE A 466 29.79 -9.01 -21.21
CA ILE A 466 29.90 -10.00 -20.12
C ILE A 466 29.66 -9.34 -18.77
N ARG A 467 29.16 -10.11 -17.80
CA ARG A 467 28.92 -9.64 -16.41
C ARG A 467 30.21 -9.72 -15.59
N TYR A 468 30.87 -10.85 -15.62
CA TYR A 468 32.20 -11.12 -15.04
C TYR A 468 32.90 -12.21 -15.83
N PRO A 469 34.22 -12.14 -16.04
CA PRO A 469 34.94 -13.22 -16.71
C PRO A 469 34.83 -14.57 -15.98
N SER A 470 34.84 -14.59 -14.65
CA SER A 470 34.68 -15.80 -13.84
C SER A 470 33.32 -16.51 -13.98
N LEU A 471 32.30 -15.75 -14.36
CA LEU A 471 30.95 -16.28 -14.55
C LEU A 471 30.68 -16.62 -16.03
N ASP A 472 31.17 -15.77 -16.94
CA ASP A 472 30.71 -15.70 -18.31
C ASP A 472 31.73 -16.21 -19.33
N VAL A 473 32.98 -16.51 -18.93
CA VAL A 473 34.04 -16.98 -19.83
C VAL A 473 34.57 -18.33 -19.35
N GLN A 474 34.28 -19.42 -20.11
CA GLN A 474 34.56 -20.81 -19.74
C GLN A 474 35.37 -21.54 -20.82
#